data_c3c8cf5843cbf503dadae3973c8f3147
#
_entry.id   c3c8cf5843cbf503dadae3973c8f3147
#
_cell.length_a   1.000
_cell.length_b   1.000
_cell.length_c   1.000
_cell.angle_alpha   90.00
_cell.angle_beta   90.00
_cell.angle_gamma   90.00
#
_symmetry.space_group_name_H-M   'P 1'
#
loop_
_entity.id
_entity.type
_entity.pdbx_description
1 polymer ?
#
loop_
_entity_poly.entity_id
_entity_poly.type
_entity_poly.pdbx_seq_one_letter_code
_entity_poly.pdbx_strand_id
1 'polypeptide(L)'
;MKKILFALFALIFVASCSAPKKVIYFQDLKNGGSVETALPAEIKIKPGDKLSIHVNSKDEELVAPFNLRRSQASMGSQTDLAYTVDKDGYIEFPYLGSIMAMGKTRDEIAKHIKQELLDKKMVQDPTVIVDFNNMQISVLGEVNRPGKYNIEKDRYTVIDAISNAGDLTITGQRDNIMVIREENGEQKTYNINLNNAAQLFNSPAYYLQQNDIVYVEPNNKAAGQSTINSNTLQSTSFWFSTISLVLTLITFFTR
;
A
#
# COMPACT_ATOMS: atom_id res chain seq x y z
N MET A 1 41.77 -44.82 0.17
CA MET A 1 40.40 -44.53 0.71
C MET A 1 40.25 -43.12 1.28
N LYS A 2 41.15 -42.62 2.15
CA LYS A 2 41.05 -41.26 2.74
C LYS A 2 41.01 -40.11 1.70
N LYS A 3 41.78 -40.20 0.60
CA LYS A 3 41.80 -39.17 -0.48
C LYS A 3 40.51 -39.12 -1.30
N ILE A 4 39.86 -40.27 -1.52
CA ILE A 4 38.59 -40.40 -2.24
C ILE A 4 37.44 -39.81 -1.39
N LEU A 5 37.45 -40.06 -0.08
CA LEU A 5 36.47 -39.50 0.86
C LEU A 5 36.57 -37.99 0.93
N PHE A 6 37.78 -37.42 0.89
CA PHE A 6 38.02 -35.99 0.89
C PHE A 6 37.57 -35.32 -0.43
N ALA A 7 37.80 -36.00 -1.58
CA ALA A 7 37.33 -35.51 -2.89
C ALA A 7 35.80 -35.56 -2.98
N LEU A 8 35.16 -36.61 -2.45
CA LEU A 8 33.68 -36.70 -2.40
C LEU A 8 33.08 -35.64 -1.50
N PHE A 9 33.72 -35.33 -0.36
CA PHE A 9 33.31 -34.28 0.56
C PHE A 9 33.46 -32.90 -0.07
N ALA A 10 34.54 -32.63 -0.81
CA ALA A 10 34.75 -31.37 -1.53
C ALA A 10 33.72 -31.17 -2.66
N LEU A 11 33.28 -32.26 -3.33
CA LEU A 11 32.29 -32.20 -4.40
C LEU A 11 30.90 -31.75 -3.91
N ILE A 12 30.54 -32.06 -2.66
CA ILE A 12 29.24 -31.69 -2.04
C ILE A 12 29.17 -30.17 -1.80
N PHE A 13 30.30 -29.52 -1.57
CA PHE A 13 30.33 -28.04 -1.34
C PHE A 13 30.17 -27.21 -2.59
N VAL A 14 30.35 -27.75 -3.79
CA VAL A 14 30.26 -26.99 -5.06
C VAL A 14 28.82 -26.89 -5.60
N ALA A 15 27.88 -27.67 -5.07
CA ALA A 15 26.53 -27.84 -5.66
C ALA A 15 25.45 -26.90 -5.14
N SER A 16 25.76 -25.88 -4.31
CA SER A 16 24.71 -25.12 -3.61
C SER A 16 24.78 -23.60 -3.78
N CYS A 17 24.66 -23.10 -5.01
CA CYS A 17 24.36 -21.68 -5.25
C CYS A 17 23.32 -21.54 -6.37
N SER A 18 22.05 -21.77 -6.07
CA SER A 18 20.96 -21.24 -6.89
C SER A 18 20.33 -20.06 -6.16
N ALA A 19 20.30 -18.89 -6.80
CA ALA A 19 19.56 -17.75 -6.28
C ALA A 19 18.09 -18.13 -6.13
N PRO A 20 17.46 -17.90 -4.97
CA PRO A 20 16.06 -18.24 -4.77
C PRO A 20 15.19 -17.36 -5.69
N LYS A 21 14.56 -17.94 -6.69
CA LYS A 21 13.61 -17.29 -7.61
C LYS A 21 12.47 -16.54 -6.89
N LYS A 22 12.22 -16.85 -5.63
CA LYS A 22 11.16 -16.25 -4.81
C LYS A 22 11.34 -14.75 -4.49
N VAL A 23 12.50 -14.17 -4.78
CA VAL A 23 12.83 -12.76 -4.46
C VAL A 23 12.67 -11.82 -5.67
N ILE A 24 12.43 -12.37 -6.87
CA ILE A 24 12.39 -11.62 -8.13
C ILE A 24 10.93 -11.27 -8.45
N TYR A 25 10.67 -10.01 -8.79
CA TYR A 25 9.36 -9.54 -9.25
C TYR A 25 9.13 -9.89 -10.72
N PHE A 26 7.86 -9.98 -11.15
CA PHE A 26 7.43 -10.01 -12.55
C PHE A 26 8.13 -11.09 -13.40
N GLN A 27 8.25 -12.32 -12.87
CA GLN A 27 9.02 -13.39 -13.50
C GLN A 27 8.41 -13.89 -14.82
N ASP A 28 7.14 -13.59 -15.06
CA ASP A 28 6.39 -13.94 -16.27
C ASP A 28 6.47 -12.88 -17.37
N LEU A 29 7.00 -11.69 -17.10
CA LEU A 29 7.19 -10.66 -18.12
C LEU A 29 8.35 -11.01 -19.06
N LYS A 30 8.05 -11.03 -20.35
CA LYS A 30 9.04 -11.16 -21.43
C LYS A 30 9.29 -9.79 -22.06
N ASN A 31 10.51 -9.55 -22.52
CA ASN A 31 10.81 -8.32 -23.27
C ASN A 31 9.87 -8.15 -24.47
N GLY A 32 9.18 -7.00 -24.53
CA GLY A 32 8.19 -6.71 -25.57
C GLY A 32 6.81 -7.36 -25.38
N GLY A 33 6.60 -8.09 -24.26
CA GLY A 33 5.28 -8.63 -23.91
C GLY A 33 4.35 -7.54 -23.37
N SER A 34 3.04 -7.72 -23.54
CA SER A 34 1.97 -6.91 -22.96
C SER A 34 1.17 -7.75 -21.97
N VAL A 35 0.70 -7.13 -20.91
CA VAL A 35 -0.21 -7.72 -19.93
C VAL A 35 -1.39 -6.77 -19.76
N GLU A 36 -2.60 -7.32 -19.77
CA GLU A 36 -3.79 -6.55 -19.45
C GLU A 36 -3.71 -6.04 -18.01
N THR A 37 -4.24 -4.85 -17.80
CA THR A 37 -4.30 -4.24 -16.46
C THR A 37 -5.76 -4.01 -16.11
N ALA A 38 -6.16 -4.32 -14.89
CA ALA A 38 -7.47 -4.01 -14.35
C ALA A 38 -7.77 -2.51 -14.54
N LEU A 39 -9.01 -2.17 -14.86
CA LEU A 39 -9.42 -0.78 -14.90
C LEU A 39 -9.53 -0.25 -13.47
N PRO A 40 -9.06 0.98 -13.21
CA PRO A 40 -9.24 1.61 -11.91
C PRO A 40 -10.74 1.78 -11.64
N ALA A 41 -11.20 1.36 -10.47
CA ALA A 41 -12.54 1.69 -10.02
C ALA A 41 -12.63 3.18 -9.72
N GLU A 42 -13.76 3.80 -10.04
CA GLU A 42 -14.01 5.19 -9.64
C GLU A 42 -14.08 5.29 -8.12
N ILE A 43 -13.33 6.24 -7.57
CA ILE A 43 -13.35 6.50 -6.13
C ILE A 43 -14.61 7.26 -5.80
N LYS A 44 -15.49 6.62 -5.01
CA LYS A 44 -16.74 7.21 -4.53
C LYS A 44 -16.59 7.71 -3.10
N ILE A 45 -17.16 8.87 -2.86
CA ILE A 45 -17.17 9.51 -1.55
C ILE A 45 -18.00 8.69 -0.56
N LYS A 46 -17.47 8.52 0.66
CA LYS A 46 -18.08 7.80 1.76
C LYS A 46 -18.26 8.69 2.99
N PRO A 47 -19.18 8.35 3.93
CA PRO A 47 -19.24 9.03 5.21
C PRO A 47 -17.91 9.01 5.96
N GLY A 48 -17.54 10.15 6.55
CA GLY A 48 -16.25 10.35 7.22
C GLY A 48 -15.11 10.84 6.32
N ASP A 49 -15.32 10.90 4.99
CA ASP A 49 -14.36 11.50 4.07
C ASP A 49 -14.24 13.00 4.32
N LYS A 50 -13.06 13.53 4.09
CA LYS A 50 -12.77 14.95 4.15
C LYS A 50 -12.45 15.46 2.75
N LEU A 51 -13.23 16.43 2.31
CA LEU A 51 -13.12 17.02 0.99
C LEU A 51 -12.57 18.44 1.08
N SER A 52 -11.52 18.72 0.33
CA SER A 52 -11.07 20.09 0.05
C SER A 52 -11.80 20.58 -1.19
N ILE A 53 -12.52 21.66 -1.07
CA ILE A 53 -13.31 22.25 -2.17
C ILE A 53 -12.83 23.66 -2.40
N HIS A 54 -12.36 23.94 -3.60
CA HIS A 54 -11.90 25.25 -4.03
C HIS A 54 -12.75 25.77 -5.18
N VAL A 55 -13.31 26.96 -5.00
CA VAL A 55 -14.06 27.69 -6.03
C VAL A 55 -13.19 28.82 -6.54
N ASN A 56 -12.91 28.84 -7.83
CA ASN A 56 -12.16 29.89 -8.49
C ASN A 56 -13.05 30.61 -9.52
N SER A 57 -12.83 31.89 -9.69
CA SER A 57 -13.48 32.73 -10.69
C SER A 57 -12.52 33.86 -11.06
N LYS A 58 -12.83 34.62 -12.13
CA LYS A 58 -12.11 35.84 -12.49
C LYS A 58 -12.20 36.90 -11.40
N ASP A 59 -13.30 36.91 -10.66
CA ASP A 59 -13.53 37.81 -9.52
C ASP A 59 -13.28 37.02 -8.22
N GLU A 60 -12.11 37.23 -7.61
CA GLU A 60 -11.71 36.55 -6.38
C GLU A 60 -12.53 36.95 -5.16
N GLU A 61 -13.10 38.19 -5.14
CA GLU A 61 -13.91 38.65 -4.01
C GLU A 61 -15.23 37.89 -3.95
N LEU A 62 -15.84 37.59 -5.12
CA LEU A 62 -17.08 36.84 -5.20
C LEU A 62 -16.93 35.36 -4.73
N VAL A 63 -15.76 34.76 -4.88
CA VAL A 63 -15.55 33.37 -4.51
C VAL A 63 -14.97 33.20 -3.11
N ALA A 64 -14.46 34.25 -2.51
CA ALA A 64 -13.90 34.23 -1.16
C ALA A 64 -14.82 33.59 -0.09
N PRO A 65 -16.16 33.84 -0.12
CA PRO A 65 -17.09 33.26 0.85
C PRO A 65 -17.28 31.72 0.71
N PHE A 66 -17.00 31.15 -0.46
CA PHE A 66 -17.14 29.69 -0.72
C PHE A 66 -15.88 28.90 -0.35
N ASN A 67 -14.75 29.60 -0.21
CA ASN A 67 -13.48 29.00 0.13
C ASN A 67 -13.24 29.07 1.64
N LEU A 68 -13.14 27.92 2.29
CA LEU A 68 -12.80 27.86 3.70
C LEU A 68 -11.42 28.49 3.93
N ARG A 69 -11.37 29.61 4.67
CA ARG A 69 -10.12 30.27 5.05
C ARG A 69 -9.88 30.09 6.55
N ARG A 70 -8.66 29.76 6.90
CA ARG A 70 -8.22 29.80 8.29
C ARG A 70 -7.98 31.27 8.68
N SER A 71 -8.56 31.75 9.78
CA SER A 71 -8.15 33.03 10.34
C SER A 71 -6.67 32.96 10.71
N GLN A 72 -5.88 33.97 10.40
CA GLN A 72 -4.42 34.06 10.51
C GLN A 72 -3.82 33.92 11.92
N ALA A 73 -4.53 33.38 12.90
CA ALA A 73 -4.14 33.38 14.30
C ALA A 73 -3.24 32.19 14.75
N SER A 74 -2.83 31.30 13.86
CA SER A 74 -1.94 30.20 14.25
C SER A 74 -0.82 30.00 13.23
N MET A 75 0.29 30.66 13.44
CA MET A 75 1.57 30.32 12.81
C MET A 75 1.94 28.90 13.22
N GLY A 76 1.87 27.94 12.29
CA GLY A 76 2.53 26.66 12.52
C GLY A 76 1.96 25.39 11.87
N SER A 77 0.75 25.37 11.33
CA SER A 77 0.27 24.19 10.60
C SER A 77 -0.70 24.60 9.49
N GLN A 78 -0.27 24.43 8.27
CA GLN A 78 -1.09 24.55 7.07
C GLN A 78 -2.00 23.30 6.98
N THR A 79 -3.03 23.26 7.83
CA THR A 79 -4.07 22.24 7.69
C THR A 79 -5.14 22.86 6.83
N ASP A 80 -5.25 22.44 5.58
CA ASP A 80 -6.33 22.84 4.71
C ASP A 80 -7.66 22.53 5.38
N LEU A 81 -8.54 23.52 5.43
CA LEU A 81 -9.88 23.34 5.95
C LEU A 81 -10.64 22.44 4.98
N ALA A 82 -11.24 21.38 5.51
CA ALA A 82 -11.93 20.39 4.72
C ALA A 82 -13.38 20.24 5.17
N TYR A 83 -14.25 19.97 4.24
CA TYR A 83 -15.64 19.57 4.49
C TYR A 83 -15.68 18.10 4.86
N THR A 84 -16.23 17.80 6.02
CA THR A 84 -16.41 16.40 6.44
C THR A 84 -17.76 15.89 5.95
N VAL A 85 -17.76 14.76 5.27
CA VAL A 85 -18.99 14.05 4.89
C VAL A 85 -19.60 13.43 6.14
N ASP A 86 -20.83 13.80 6.47
CA ASP A 86 -21.52 13.33 7.65
C ASP A 86 -21.97 11.85 7.50
N LYS A 87 -22.56 11.29 8.55
CA LYS A 87 -23.06 9.91 8.58
C LYS A 87 -24.19 9.64 7.57
N ASP A 88 -24.94 10.67 7.21
CA ASP A 88 -26.04 10.60 6.27
C ASP A 88 -25.57 10.88 4.82
N GLY A 89 -24.28 11.19 4.64
CA GLY A 89 -23.61 11.36 3.35
C GLY A 89 -23.60 12.77 2.81
N TYR A 90 -23.88 13.78 3.63
CA TYR A 90 -23.94 15.17 3.22
C TYR A 90 -22.70 15.94 3.64
N ILE A 91 -22.40 17.01 2.91
CA ILE A 91 -21.49 18.09 3.30
C ILE A 91 -22.27 19.39 3.44
N GLU A 92 -21.90 20.23 4.40
CA GLU A 92 -22.43 21.57 4.56
C GLU A 92 -21.58 22.56 3.77
N PHE A 93 -22.12 23.06 2.66
CA PHE A 93 -21.39 24.01 1.81
C PHE A 93 -21.94 25.43 1.97
N PRO A 94 -21.07 26.46 2.12
CA PRO A 94 -21.52 27.84 2.34
C PRO A 94 -22.52 28.31 1.27
N TYR A 95 -23.60 28.94 1.71
CA TYR A 95 -24.69 29.48 0.89
C TYR A 95 -25.49 28.47 0.05
N LEU A 96 -24.97 27.30 -0.21
CA LEU A 96 -25.70 26.24 -0.92
C LEU A 96 -26.41 25.28 0.06
N GLY A 97 -25.96 25.23 1.32
CA GLY A 97 -26.50 24.32 2.35
C GLY A 97 -25.96 22.90 2.20
N SER A 98 -26.80 21.94 2.60
CA SER A 98 -26.46 20.53 2.61
C SER A 98 -26.44 19.93 1.20
N ILE A 99 -25.29 19.37 0.79
CA ILE A 99 -25.10 18.75 -0.52
C ILE A 99 -24.84 17.25 -0.31
N MET A 100 -25.64 16.39 -0.96
CA MET A 100 -25.43 14.94 -0.95
C MET A 100 -24.14 14.59 -1.69
N ALA A 101 -23.14 14.09 -0.95
CA ALA A 101 -21.83 13.72 -1.48
C ALA A 101 -21.62 12.21 -1.56
N MET A 102 -22.21 11.43 -0.65
CA MET A 102 -22.06 9.97 -0.60
C MET A 102 -22.42 9.31 -1.92
N GLY A 103 -21.56 8.37 -2.36
CA GLY A 103 -21.74 7.60 -3.60
C GLY A 103 -21.41 8.34 -4.89
N LYS A 104 -21.12 9.65 -4.82
CA LYS A 104 -20.68 10.45 -5.96
C LYS A 104 -19.16 10.46 -6.06
N THR A 105 -18.66 10.75 -7.26
CA THR A 105 -17.24 11.05 -7.49
C THR A 105 -16.93 12.52 -7.19
N ARG A 106 -15.65 12.86 -7.08
CA ARG A 106 -15.19 14.25 -6.93
C ARG A 106 -15.67 15.13 -8.07
N ASP A 107 -15.60 14.62 -9.29
CA ASP A 107 -16.02 15.35 -10.49
C ASP A 107 -17.53 15.61 -10.51
N GLU A 108 -18.34 14.66 -10.05
CA GLU A 108 -19.79 14.83 -9.94
C GLU A 108 -20.14 15.90 -8.91
N ILE A 109 -19.45 15.94 -7.75
CA ILE A 109 -19.64 16.99 -6.76
C ILE A 109 -19.18 18.35 -7.30
N ALA A 110 -18.02 18.40 -7.95
CA ALA A 110 -17.52 19.64 -8.56
C ALA A 110 -18.53 20.21 -9.58
N LYS A 111 -19.06 19.35 -10.46
CA LYS A 111 -20.08 19.72 -11.43
C LYS A 111 -21.38 20.19 -10.76
N HIS A 112 -21.82 19.50 -9.72
CA HIS A 112 -23.03 19.86 -8.99
C HIS A 112 -22.90 21.24 -8.32
N ILE A 113 -21.80 21.48 -7.59
CA ILE A 113 -21.54 22.79 -6.96
C ILE A 113 -21.45 23.88 -8.02
N LYS A 114 -20.72 23.64 -9.11
CA LYS A 114 -20.62 24.58 -10.22
C LYS A 114 -22.00 24.97 -10.76
N GLN A 115 -22.87 23.99 -11.00
CA GLN A 115 -24.20 24.21 -11.53
C GLN A 115 -25.07 25.04 -10.56
N GLU A 116 -25.07 24.70 -9.27
CA GLU A 116 -25.79 25.44 -8.24
C GLU A 116 -25.36 26.92 -8.14
N LEU A 117 -24.03 27.18 -8.24
CA LEU A 117 -23.51 28.55 -8.22
C LEU A 117 -23.95 29.36 -9.44
N LEU A 118 -24.03 28.71 -10.61
CA LEU A 118 -24.53 29.34 -11.85
C LEU A 118 -26.03 29.59 -11.79
N ASP A 119 -26.84 28.61 -11.39
CA ASP A 119 -28.30 28.69 -11.35
C ASP A 119 -28.78 29.76 -10.37
N LYS A 120 -28.10 29.85 -9.22
CA LYS A 120 -28.37 30.91 -8.22
C LYS A 120 -27.73 32.24 -8.55
N LYS A 121 -27.04 32.35 -9.71
CA LYS A 121 -26.35 33.57 -10.18
C LYS A 121 -25.35 34.15 -9.17
N MET A 122 -24.76 33.31 -8.35
CA MET A 122 -23.81 33.74 -7.32
C MET A 122 -22.42 34.01 -7.91
N VAL A 123 -22.02 33.23 -8.92
CA VAL A 123 -20.76 33.38 -9.64
C VAL A 123 -21.03 33.16 -11.13
N GLN A 124 -20.43 33.98 -12.01
CA GLN A 124 -20.69 33.88 -13.46
C GLN A 124 -19.84 32.84 -14.17
N ASP A 125 -18.61 32.61 -13.72
CA ASP A 125 -17.63 31.73 -14.35
C ASP A 125 -16.91 30.82 -13.32
N PRO A 126 -17.66 30.05 -12.49
CA PRO A 126 -17.02 29.24 -11.44
C PRO A 126 -16.25 28.08 -12.02
N THR A 127 -15.04 27.90 -11.53
CA THR A 127 -14.27 26.63 -11.64
C THR A 127 -14.21 26.02 -10.25
N VAL A 128 -14.74 24.80 -10.11
CA VAL A 128 -14.79 24.09 -8.84
C VAL A 128 -13.83 22.90 -8.90
N ILE A 129 -12.94 22.82 -7.93
CA ILE A 129 -12.00 21.72 -7.75
C ILE A 129 -12.35 21.04 -6.44
N VAL A 130 -12.50 19.71 -6.47
CA VAL A 130 -12.80 18.91 -5.29
C VAL A 130 -11.73 17.84 -5.17
N ASP A 131 -11.05 17.79 -4.02
CA ASP A 131 -10.03 16.81 -3.71
C ASP A 131 -10.29 16.16 -2.35
N PHE A 132 -9.83 14.91 -2.18
CA PHE A 132 -9.82 14.27 -0.87
C PHE A 132 -8.67 14.81 -0.03
N ASN A 133 -8.95 15.13 1.24
CA ASN A 133 -7.94 15.64 2.16
C ASN A 133 -7.43 14.57 3.15
N ASN A 134 -8.06 13.40 3.20
CA ASN A 134 -7.71 12.33 4.14
C ASN A 134 -7.53 10.96 3.46
N MET A 135 -7.28 10.92 2.16
CA MET A 135 -7.02 9.64 1.49
C MET A 135 -5.70 9.05 1.96
N GLN A 136 -5.78 7.94 2.64
CA GLN A 136 -4.61 7.22 3.12
C GLN A 136 -4.84 5.72 3.13
N ILE A 137 -3.72 4.99 3.05
CA ILE A 137 -3.66 3.54 3.22
C ILE A 137 -2.70 3.21 4.36
N SER A 138 -2.79 1.98 4.85
CA SER A 138 -1.84 1.43 5.82
C SER A 138 -1.00 0.34 5.17
N VAL A 139 0.33 0.39 5.34
CA VAL A 139 1.24 -0.67 4.91
C VAL A 139 1.88 -1.29 6.13
N LEU A 140 1.73 -2.59 6.31
CA LEU A 140 2.15 -3.33 7.50
C LEU A 140 2.94 -4.59 7.14
N GLY A 141 3.65 -5.15 8.13
CA GLY A 141 4.40 -6.39 8.01
C GLY A 141 5.82 -6.19 7.48
N GLU A 142 6.27 -7.10 6.63
CA GLU A 142 7.66 -7.21 6.15
C GLU A 142 8.01 -6.22 5.05
N VAL A 143 7.89 -4.92 5.35
CA VAL A 143 8.35 -3.78 4.54
C VAL A 143 9.39 -2.98 5.31
N ASN A 144 10.23 -2.20 4.61
CA ASN A 144 11.29 -1.45 5.28
C ASN A 144 10.76 -0.30 6.15
N ARG A 145 9.61 0.29 5.79
CA ARG A 145 8.99 1.39 6.54
C ARG A 145 7.48 1.16 6.64
N PRO A 146 7.03 0.35 7.61
CA PRO A 146 5.59 0.20 7.85
C PRO A 146 4.99 1.52 8.37
N GLY A 147 3.75 1.81 7.97
CA GLY A 147 3.08 3.05 8.38
C GLY A 147 1.86 3.40 7.55
N LYS A 148 1.33 4.60 7.77
CA LYS A 148 0.26 5.19 6.96
C LYS A 148 0.85 6.05 5.86
N TYR A 149 0.29 5.95 4.66
CA TYR A 149 0.72 6.69 3.47
C TYR A 149 -0.46 7.41 2.84
N ASN A 150 -0.27 8.67 2.50
CA ASN A 150 -1.28 9.44 1.80
C ASN A 150 -1.36 9.01 0.33
N ILE A 151 -2.56 8.99 -0.21
CA ILE A 151 -2.83 8.78 -1.63
C ILE A 151 -2.93 10.16 -2.29
N GLU A 152 -1.96 10.50 -3.13
CA GLU A 152 -1.87 11.81 -3.79
C GLU A 152 -2.40 11.80 -5.22
N LYS A 153 -2.80 10.64 -5.74
CA LYS A 153 -3.26 10.46 -7.12
C LYS A 153 -4.42 9.46 -7.21
N ASP A 154 -5.29 9.65 -8.19
CA ASP A 154 -6.48 8.80 -8.39
C ASP A 154 -6.17 7.33 -8.72
N ARG A 155 -5.00 7.08 -9.28
CA ARG A 155 -4.54 5.73 -9.63
C ARG A 155 -3.36 5.34 -8.77
N TYR A 156 -3.62 5.13 -7.50
CA TYR A 156 -2.61 4.67 -6.55
C TYR A 156 -2.62 3.14 -6.49
N THR A 157 -1.47 2.54 -6.74
CA THR A 157 -1.36 1.08 -6.89
C THR A 157 -0.71 0.43 -5.68
N VAL A 158 -0.83 -0.89 -5.57
CA VAL A 158 -0.07 -1.69 -4.57
C VAL A 158 1.43 -1.48 -4.75
N ILE A 159 1.91 -1.32 -5.98
CA ILE A 159 3.34 -1.04 -6.26
C ILE A 159 3.75 0.32 -5.69
N ASP A 160 2.90 1.35 -5.84
CA ASP A 160 3.18 2.68 -5.25
C ASP A 160 3.26 2.58 -3.73
N ALA A 161 2.34 1.86 -3.10
CA ALA A 161 2.32 1.65 -1.65
C ALA A 161 3.60 0.97 -1.14
N ILE A 162 4.00 -0.10 -1.81
CA ILE A 162 5.21 -0.85 -1.49
C ILE A 162 6.47 0.02 -1.70
N SER A 163 6.52 0.76 -2.81
CA SER A 163 7.63 1.69 -3.11
C SER A 163 7.76 2.78 -2.05
N ASN A 164 6.63 3.38 -1.63
CA ASN A 164 6.61 4.38 -0.58
C ASN A 164 7.01 3.80 0.79
N ALA A 165 6.69 2.53 1.03
CA ALA A 165 7.13 1.79 2.21
C ALA A 165 8.61 1.34 2.13
N GLY A 166 9.34 1.71 1.08
CA GLY A 166 10.76 1.43 0.90
C GLY A 166 11.05 0.00 0.48
N ASP A 167 10.09 -0.63 -0.21
CA ASP A 167 10.12 -2.02 -0.67
C ASP A 167 9.95 -3.07 0.46
N LEU A 168 9.74 -4.33 0.06
CA LEU A 168 9.70 -5.45 0.98
C LEU A 168 11.08 -5.73 1.57
N THR A 169 11.11 -6.21 2.82
CA THR A 169 12.34 -6.78 3.38
C THR A 169 12.71 -8.06 2.63
N ILE A 170 13.94 -8.56 2.85
CA ILE A 170 14.37 -9.84 2.26
C ILE A 170 13.51 -11.02 2.74
N THR A 171 12.88 -10.87 3.88
CA THR A 171 12.02 -11.86 4.53
C THR A 171 10.54 -11.72 4.17
N GLY A 172 10.15 -10.67 3.48
CA GLY A 172 8.77 -10.48 3.01
C GLY A 172 8.37 -11.48 1.92
N GLN A 173 7.17 -12.03 2.03
CA GLN A 173 6.59 -12.91 1.01
C GLN A 173 6.08 -12.07 -0.17
N ARG A 174 6.68 -12.27 -1.35
CA ARG A 174 6.33 -11.55 -2.59
C ARG A 174 5.16 -12.18 -3.33
N ASP A 175 4.90 -13.43 -3.06
CA ASP A 175 3.83 -14.23 -3.68
C ASP A 175 2.52 -14.20 -2.89
N ASN A 176 2.51 -13.62 -1.68
CA ASN A 176 1.33 -13.55 -0.82
C ASN A 176 1.29 -12.21 -0.05
N ILE A 177 0.91 -11.15 -0.75
CA ILE A 177 0.61 -9.85 -0.12
C ILE A 177 -0.89 -9.73 -0.02
N MET A 178 -1.41 -9.44 1.17
CA MET A 178 -2.83 -9.26 1.40
C MET A 178 -3.21 -7.79 1.32
N VAL A 179 -4.21 -7.47 0.52
CA VAL A 179 -4.92 -6.20 0.58
C VAL A 179 -6.26 -6.45 1.26
N ILE A 180 -6.48 -5.80 2.40
CA ILE A 180 -7.71 -5.88 3.17
C ILE A 180 -8.48 -4.59 2.91
N ARG A 181 -9.70 -4.73 2.41
CA ARG A 181 -10.59 -3.63 2.02
C ARG A 181 -11.96 -3.78 2.65
N GLU A 182 -12.49 -2.68 3.15
CA GLU A 182 -13.87 -2.63 3.60
C GLU A 182 -14.82 -2.37 2.42
N GLU A 183 -15.71 -3.33 2.16
CA GLU A 183 -16.76 -3.23 1.13
C GLU A 183 -18.10 -3.60 1.74
N ASN A 184 -19.07 -2.68 1.68
CA ASN A 184 -20.42 -2.86 2.20
C ASN A 184 -20.48 -3.29 3.69
N GLY A 185 -19.54 -2.80 4.51
CA GLY A 185 -19.44 -3.12 5.93
C GLY A 185 -18.78 -4.47 6.25
N GLU A 186 -18.24 -5.15 5.25
CA GLU A 186 -17.48 -6.40 5.39
C GLU A 186 -16.02 -6.19 5.03
N GLN A 187 -15.11 -6.87 5.75
CA GLN A 187 -13.69 -6.88 5.42
C GLN A 187 -13.40 -7.98 4.39
N LYS A 188 -13.03 -7.59 3.18
CA LYS A 188 -12.60 -8.49 2.12
C LYS A 188 -11.09 -8.52 1.99
N THR A 189 -10.55 -9.70 1.72
CA THR A 189 -9.11 -9.90 1.53
C THR A 189 -8.83 -10.30 0.08
N TYR A 190 -7.86 -9.62 -0.51
CA TYR A 190 -7.35 -9.89 -1.86
C TYR A 190 -5.88 -10.27 -1.78
N ASN A 191 -5.51 -11.40 -2.36
CA ASN A 191 -4.13 -11.83 -2.43
C ASN A 191 -3.46 -11.29 -3.69
N ILE A 192 -2.32 -10.67 -3.51
CA ILE A 192 -1.48 -10.07 -4.55
C ILE A 192 -0.18 -10.86 -4.65
N ASN A 193 0.20 -11.23 -5.87
CA ASN A 193 1.44 -11.91 -6.17
C ASN A 193 2.35 -11.03 -7.03
N LEU A 194 3.42 -10.49 -6.43
CA LEU A 194 4.38 -9.65 -7.15
C LEU A 194 5.30 -10.44 -8.08
N ASN A 195 5.40 -11.76 -7.91
CA ASN A 195 6.22 -12.59 -8.78
C ASN A 195 5.57 -12.83 -10.14
N ASN A 196 4.24 -12.61 -10.24
CA ASN A 196 3.46 -12.84 -11.44
C ASN A 196 2.75 -11.55 -11.86
N ALA A 197 3.21 -10.94 -12.95
CA ALA A 197 2.67 -9.67 -13.44
C ALA A 197 1.21 -9.80 -13.89
N ALA A 198 0.84 -10.90 -14.54
CA ALA A 198 -0.53 -11.10 -15.01
C ALA A 198 -1.52 -11.18 -13.84
N GLN A 199 -1.18 -11.88 -12.76
CA GLN A 199 -2.01 -11.94 -11.56
C GLN A 199 -2.09 -10.58 -10.86
N LEU A 200 -0.96 -9.88 -10.76
CA LEU A 200 -0.89 -8.57 -10.12
C LEU A 200 -1.77 -7.55 -10.84
N PHE A 201 -1.52 -7.33 -12.15
CA PHE A 201 -2.17 -6.27 -12.91
C PHE A 201 -3.67 -6.52 -13.15
N ASN A 202 -4.11 -7.78 -13.15
CA ASN A 202 -5.53 -8.15 -13.26
C ASN A 202 -6.26 -8.23 -11.90
N SER A 203 -5.56 -8.02 -10.78
CA SER A 203 -6.20 -8.06 -9.47
C SER A 203 -7.19 -6.92 -9.26
N PRO A 204 -8.38 -7.16 -8.70
CA PRO A 204 -9.33 -6.11 -8.32
C PRO A 204 -8.77 -5.14 -7.28
N ALA A 205 -7.76 -5.56 -6.53
CA ALA A 205 -7.08 -4.74 -5.53
C ALA A 205 -5.74 -4.16 -6.01
N TYR A 206 -5.44 -4.25 -7.31
CA TYR A 206 -4.24 -3.62 -7.88
C TYR A 206 -4.24 -2.10 -7.65
N TYR A 207 -5.39 -1.45 -7.88
CA TYR A 207 -5.63 -0.06 -7.49
C TYR A 207 -6.17 -0.02 -6.07
N LEU A 208 -5.44 0.67 -5.19
CA LEU A 208 -5.81 0.82 -3.79
C LEU A 208 -6.89 1.89 -3.62
N GLN A 209 -7.71 1.69 -2.60
CA GLN A 209 -8.75 2.62 -2.17
C GLN A 209 -8.41 3.18 -0.78
N GLN A 210 -9.17 4.19 -0.38
CA GLN A 210 -9.05 4.77 0.96
C GLN A 210 -9.26 3.72 2.04
N ASN A 211 -8.41 3.78 3.07
CA ASN A 211 -8.37 2.88 4.22
C ASN A 211 -7.99 1.42 3.90
N ASP A 212 -7.55 1.10 2.68
CA ASP A 212 -6.98 -0.21 2.40
C ASP A 212 -5.79 -0.49 3.31
N ILE A 213 -5.67 -1.74 3.74
CA ILE A 213 -4.52 -2.23 4.48
C ILE A 213 -3.75 -3.18 3.56
N VAL A 214 -2.50 -2.83 3.27
CA VAL A 214 -1.55 -3.69 2.54
C VAL A 214 -0.69 -4.39 3.58
N TYR A 215 -0.85 -5.69 3.71
CA TYR A 215 -0.10 -6.50 4.66
C TYR A 215 0.83 -7.47 3.94
N VAL A 216 2.12 -7.37 4.27
CA VAL A 216 3.17 -8.25 3.74
C VAL A 216 3.53 -9.29 4.80
N GLU A 217 3.23 -10.55 4.51
CA GLU A 217 3.55 -11.64 5.43
C GLU A 217 5.06 -11.91 5.51
N PRO A 218 5.56 -12.30 6.71
CA PRO A 218 6.91 -12.81 6.85
C PRO A 218 7.03 -14.20 6.21
N ASN A 219 8.20 -14.51 5.64
CA ASN A 219 8.47 -15.87 5.20
C ASN A 219 8.71 -16.81 6.40
N ASN A 220 8.74 -18.13 6.14
CA ASN A 220 8.91 -19.15 7.18
C ASN A 220 10.18 -18.97 8.01
N LYS A 221 11.25 -18.35 7.47
CA LYS A 221 12.48 -18.07 8.22
C LYS A 221 12.27 -16.97 9.25
N ALA A 222 11.61 -15.87 8.86
CA ALA A 222 11.30 -14.77 9.76
C ALA A 222 10.25 -15.21 10.81
N ALA A 223 9.21 -15.92 10.38
CA ALA A 223 8.21 -16.47 11.30
C ALA A 223 8.84 -17.44 12.32
N GLY A 224 9.79 -18.26 11.88
CA GLY A 224 10.54 -19.17 12.74
C GLY A 224 11.49 -18.48 13.73
N GLN A 225 11.88 -17.22 13.50
CA GLN A 225 12.69 -16.45 14.46
C GLN A 225 11.91 -16.06 15.72
N SER A 226 10.59 -16.04 15.65
CA SER A 226 9.72 -15.79 16.81
C SER A 226 9.62 -17.02 17.75
N THR A 227 10.07 -18.20 17.30
CA THR A 227 10.08 -19.44 18.09
C THR A 227 11.51 -19.94 18.29
N ILE A 228 11.90 -20.13 19.54
CA ILE A 228 13.30 -20.45 19.96
C ILE A 228 13.85 -21.74 19.30
N ASN A 229 13.01 -22.65 18.82
CA ASN A 229 13.44 -23.99 18.40
C ASN A 229 13.59 -24.24 16.89
N SER A 230 12.97 -23.48 15.99
CA SER A 230 13.00 -23.82 14.56
C SER A 230 14.22 -23.28 13.82
N ASN A 231 14.75 -22.14 14.21
CA ASN A 231 15.89 -21.52 13.53
C ASN A 231 17.24 -22.05 13.97
N THR A 232 17.34 -22.56 15.21
CA THR A 232 18.59 -23.15 15.70
C THR A 232 18.97 -24.38 14.89
N LEU A 233 18.00 -25.23 14.54
CA LEU A 233 18.23 -26.42 13.69
C LEU A 233 18.51 -26.05 12.22
N GLN A 234 18.06 -24.90 11.75
CA GLN A 234 18.31 -24.42 10.38
C GLN A 234 19.60 -23.60 10.24
N SER A 235 20.25 -23.22 11.36
CA SER A 235 21.47 -22.44 11.31
C SER A 235 22.67 -23.34 10.97
N THR A 236 23.47 -22.91 10.01
CA THR A 236 24.74 -23.56 9.67
C THR A 236 25.67 -23.64 10.88
N SER A 237 25.65 -22.61 11.74
CA SER A 237 26.44 -22.56 12.98
C SER A 237 26.12 -23.69 13.96
N PHE A 238 24.84 -24.06 14.09
CA PHE A 238 24.43 -25.19 14.93
C PHE A 238 25.07 -26.51 14.45
N TRP A 239 25.00 -26.77 13.15
CA TRP A 239 25.56 -27.97 12.57
C TRP A 239 27.09 -27.99 12.66
N PHE A 240 27.78 -26.87 12.43
CA PHE A 240 29.23 -26.78 12.62
C PHE A 240 29.63 -26.99 14.08
N SER A 241 28.91 -26.45 15.04
CA SER A 241 29.15 -26.64 16.47
C SER A 241 28.94 -28.13 16.87
N THR A 242 27.86 -28.73 16.36
CA THR A 242 27.55 -30.15 16.65
C THR A 242 28.61 -31.07 16.04
N ILE A 243 29.04 -30.85 14.80
CA ILE A 243 30.09 -31.61 14.14
C ILE A 243 31.42 -31.44 14.90
N SER A 244 31.78 -30.23 15.30
CA SER A 244 32.98 -29.95 16.07
C SER A 244 32.97 -30.67 17.41
N LEU A 245 31.83 -30.67 18.12
CA LEU A 245 31.66 -31.38 19.40
C LEU A 245 31.86 -32.90 19.21
N VAL A 246 31.22 -33.48 18.19
CA VAL A 246 31.35 -34.93 17.87
C VAL A 246 32.79 -35.28 17.54
N LEU A 247 33.49 -34.50 16.72
CA LEU A 247 34.89 -34.74 16.39
C LEU A 247 35.78 -34.64 17.62
N THR A 248 35.53 -33.72 18.51
CA THR A 248 36.27 -33.55 19.77
C THR A 248 36.07 -34.77 20.68
N LEU A 249 34.84 -35.27 20.79
CA LEU A 249 34.56 -36.48 21.57
C LEU A 249 35.24 -37.72 20.96
N ILE A 250 35.18 -37.89 19.63
CA ILE A 250 35.87 -39.01 18.95
C ILE A 250 37.37 -38.94 19.22
N THR A 251 38.01 -37.79 19.10
CA THR A 251 39.46 -37.65 19.35
C THR A 251 39.80 -37.89 20.82
N PHE A 252 38.93 -37.53 21.74
CA PHE A 252 39.13 -37.78 23.17
C PHE A 252 39.06 -39.28 23.51
N PHE A 253 38.11 -40.01 22.93
CA PHE A 253 37.95 -41.46 23.21
C PHE A 253 38.88 -42.37 22.39
N THR A 254 39.52 -41.85 21.34
CA THR A 254 40.46 -42.62 20.49
C THR A 254 41.93 -42.38 20.85
N ARG A 255 42.20 -41.57 21.85
CA ARG A 255 43.52 -41.30 22.40
C ARG A 255 43.73 -42.07 23.71
#